data_a13417e112513287f600e56f43f222a7
#
_entry.id   a13417e112513287f600e56f43f222a7
#
_cell.length_a   1.000
_cell.length_b   1.000
_cell.length_c   1.000
_cell.angle_alpha   90.00
_cell.angle_beta   90.00
_cell.angle_gamma   90.00
#
_symmetry.space_group_name_H-M   'P 1'
#
loop_
_entity.id
_entity.type
_entity.pdbx_description
1 polymer ?
#
loop_
_entity_poly.entity_id
_entity_poly.type
_entity_poly.pdbx_seq_one_letter_code
_entity_poly.pdbx_strand_id
1 'polypeptide(L)'
;MRQGKNGQIRGTLKRRLMTNFLLTALIPVLIFAIISQINIQKRLKENLSDRIKSNLDTAEKNLEMVLDKYETILYDFSTDEDVLEIVRELNENQGDRESNSTSLRKKLSHICNQFTGVEGITIQLKTGEIIYYESLSSFSGSETWADKVEIPKIERGAVYFGDGKPVKIADKNHYMFYIARNITDYRIIENFQGTVVLSVNEERIRGAIASDIGSREYLLSDDVIVSAPDPNKIGKKLSEIQNPENYQYTTADHEISGFAICNEQPLAYYWKMSVSQWIYLFIIISMTIVIMFILLHFFSRPYIQAVESITGVMSCVEQGEFDHQVRVNPHLPMEIQQISSGFNEMVAHLEMLIAKVKQAVLDQKNAELSALEAQIDPHFLYNTLDTINWKAIENEQYEISGMVGALADILRYTVKNAGGTASISEEIAWLKQYIMLQSAKFGKRLDVKIHMPEDVKECRIHKLLLQPFVENTIKYAFADQEECALNIRMKKSGEQLHILIQDNGQGMDPDMVATVSYT
;
A
#
# COMPACT_ATOMS: atom_id res chain seq x y z
N MET A 1 31.05 -22.59 7.81
CA MET A 1 30.93 -21.39 6.96
C MET A 1 29.86 -21.56 5.87
N ARG A 2 28.55 -21.63 6.24
CA ARG A 2 27.42 -21.71 5.27
C ARG A 2 26.12 -21.05 5.78
N GLN A 3 26.18 -20.17 6.77
CA GLN A 3 24.99 -19.49 7.33
C GLN A 3 24.57 -18.19 6.61
N GLY A 4 25.32 -17.72 5.60
CA GLY A 4 25.09 -16.39 5.00
C GLY A 4 24.11 -16.33 3.81
N LYS A 5 23.68 -17.46 3.20
CA LYS A 5 22.87 -17.44 1.96
C LYS A 5 21.35 -17.60 2.14
N ASN A 6 20.89 -18.19 3.23
CA ASN A 6 19.45 -18.45 3.42
C ASN A 6 18.62 -17.21 3.83
N GLY A 7 19.23 -16.20 4.43
CA GLY A 7 18.55 -14.96 4.82
C GLY A 7 18.20 -14.03 3.64
N GLN A 8 19.02 -14.03 2.59
CA GLN A 8 18.80 -13.18 1.41
C GLN A 8 17.68 -13.69 0.47
N ILE A 9 17.43 -15.00 0.45
CA ILE A 9 16.38 -15.61 -0.37
C ILE A 9 14.99 -15.37 0.25
N ARG A 10 14.87 -15.36 1.58
CA ARG A 10 13.60 -15.09 2.29
C ARG A 10 13.06 -13.68 2.03
N GLY A 11 13.92 -12.66 1.94
CA GLY A 11 13.51 -11.29 1.63
C GLY A 11 13.07 -11.07 0.18
N THR A 12 13.54 -11.89 -0.77
CA THR A 12 13.28 -11.69 -2.21
C THR A 12 11.91 -12.20 -2.66
N LEU A 13 11.43 -13.36 -2.19
CA LEU A 13 10.11 -13.89 -2.59
C LEU A 13 8.96 -13.02 -2.06
N LYS A 14 8.98 -12.67 -0.77
CA LYS A 14 8.01 -11.77 -0.15
C LYS A 14 8.00 -10.40 -0.83
N ARG A 15 9.18 -9.84 -1.09
CA ARG A 15 9.33 -8.54 -1.74
C ARG A 15 8.85 -8.58 -3.19
N ARG A 16 9.17 -9.63 -3.95
CA ARG A 16 8.72 -9.80 -5.34
C ARG A 16 7.21 -10.00 -5.45
N LEU A 17 6.60 -10.82 -4.60
CA LEU A 17 5.14 -10.96 -4.56
C LEU A 17 4.46 -9.63 -4.24
N MET A 18 4.91 -8.92 -3.20
CA MET A 18 4.37 -7.60 -2.84
C MET A 18 4.53 -6.59 -3.98
N THR A 19 5.70 -6.51 -4.63
CA THR A 19 5.92 -5.56 -5.73
C THR A 19 5.09 -5.91 -6.96
N ASN A 20 4.96 -7.19 -7.32
CA ASN A 20 4.14 -7.60 -8.47
C ASN A 20 2.66 -7.34 -8.22
N PHE A 21 2.12 -7.66 -7.04
CA PHE A 21 0.74 -7.35 -6.68
C PHE A 21 0.49 -5.82 -6.64
N LEU A 22 1.45 -5.07 -6.10
CA LEU A 22 1.36 -3.61 -6.07
C LEU A 22 1.31 -3.04 -7.49
N LEU A 23 2.18 -3.49 -8.38
CA LEU A 23 2.22 -3.02 -9.76
C LEU A 23 0.95 -3.41 -10.55
N THR A 24 0.51 -4.66 -10.45
CA THR A 24 -0.69 -5.14 -11.17
C THR A 24 -1.97 -4.48 -10.71
N ALA A 25 -2.10 -4.09 -9.44
CA ALA A 25 -3.27 -3.40 -8.93
C ALA A 25 -3.19 -1.87 -9.11
N LEU A 26 -2.00 -1.27 -8.94
CA LEU A 26 -1.84 0.19 -8.98
C LEU A 26 -1.84 0.74 -10.41
N ILE A 27 -1.23 0.02 -11.36
CA ILE A 27 -1.14 0.48 -12.76
C ILE A 27 -2.53 0.71 -13.38
N PRO A 28 -3.52 -0.22 -13.34
CA PRO A 28 -4.86 0.03 -13.88
C PRO A 28 -5.57 1.19 -13.19
N VAL A 29 -5.41 1.34 -11.88
CA VAL A 29 -6.02 2.45 -11.12
C VAL A 29 -5.43 3.79 -11.56
N LEU A 30 -4.11 3.87 -11.72
CA LEU A 30 -3.44 5.08 -12.21
C LEU A 30 -3.85 5.42 -13.65
N ILE A 31 -3.91 4.43 -14.54
CA ILE A 31 -4.37 4.63 -15.93
C ILE A 31 -5.80 5.14 -15.93
N PHE A 32 -6.69 4.51 -15.17
CA PHE A 32 -8.08 4.96 -15.06
C PHE A 32 -8.17 6.38 -14.49
N ALA A 33 -7.40 6.70 -13.46
CA ALA A 33 -7.35 8.02 -12.86
C ALA A 33 -6.91 9.09 -13.87
N ILE A 34 -5.86 8.81 -14.66
CA ILE A 34 -5.36 9.73 -15.70
C ILE A 34 -6.43 9.93 -16.79
N ILE A 35 -7.01 8.85 -17.31
CA ILE A 35 -8.06 8.93 -18.35
C ILE A 35 -9.28 9.68 -17.83
N SER A 36 -9.71 9.40 -16.60
CA SER A 36 -10.82 10.08 -15.95
C SER A 36 -10.53 11.58 -15.81
N GLN A 37 -9.32 11.95 -15.37
CA GLN A 37 -8.92 13.34 -15.21
C GLN A 37 -8.91 14.10 -16.56
N ILE A 38 -8.39 13.48 -17.61
CA ILE A 38 -8.39 14.09 -18.96
C ILE A 38 -9.84 14.33 -19.42
N ASN A 39 -10.74 13.35 -19.25
CA ASN A 39 -12.14 13.47 -19.63
C ASN A 39 -12.88 14.56 -18.82
N ILE A 40 -12.61 14.64 -17.53
CA ILE A 40 -13.23 15.67 -16.68
C ILE A 40 -12.73 17.05 -17.08
N GLN A 41 -11.44 17.23 -17.32
CA GLN A 41 -10.85 18.50 -17.76
C GLN A 41 -11.45 18.94 -19.12
N LYS A 42 -11.61 17.99 -20.04
CA LYS A 42 -12.24 18.26 -21.33
C LYS A 42 -13.68 18.72 -21.17
N ARG A 43 -14.49 17.99 -20.42
CA ARG A 43 -15.89 18.33 -20.12
C ARG A 43 -16.04 19.68 -19.41
N LEU A 44 -15.13 19.98 -18.48
CA LEU A 44 -15.15 21.24 -17.75
C LEU A 44 -14.89 22.42 -18.71
N LYS A 45 -13.93 22.27 -19.65
CA LYS A 45 -13.64 23.27 -20.67
C LYS A 45 -14.81 23.43 -21.65
N GLU A 46 -15.43 22.36 -22.10
CA GLU A 46 -16.61 22.37 -22.97
C GLU A 46 -17.79 23.07 -22.28
N ASN A 47 -18.14 22.67 -21.06
CA ASN A 47 -19.20 23.29 -20.27
C ASN A 47 -18.98 24.79 -20.05
N LEU A 48 -17.72 25.21 -19.81
CA LEU A 48 -17.39 26.64 -19.66
C LEU A 48 -17.62 27.39 -20.98
N SER A 49 -17.15 26.83 -22.09
CA SER A 49 -17.33 27.41 -23.42
C SER A 49 -18.81 27.53 -23.79
N ASP A 50 -19.59 26.49 -23.58
CA ASP A 50 -21.03 26.50 -23.84
C ASP A 50 -21.78 27.52 -22.99
N ARG A 51 -21.36 27.68 -21.73
CA ARG A 51 -21.93 28.66 -20.83
C ARG A 51 -21.60 30.11 -21.26
N ILE A 52 -20.34 30.37 -21.63
CA ILE A 52 -19.94 31.70 -22.14
C ILE A 52 -20.74 32.02 -23.39
N LYS A 53 -20.88 31.06 -24.30
CA LYS A 53 -21.67 31.24 -25.53
C LYS A 53 -23.14 31.52 -25.20
N SER A 54 -23.76 30.76 -24.30
CA SER A 54 -25.14 30.97 -23.89
C SER A 54 -25.36 32.34 -23.21
N ASN A 55 -24.38 32.79 -22.41
CA ASN A 55 -24.44 34.13 -21.77
C ASN A 55 -24.33 35.24 -22.83
N LEU A 56 -23.44 35.10 -23.82
CA LEU A 56 -23.31 36.06 -24.90
C LEU A 56 -24.57 36.10 -25.77
N ASP A 57 -25.10 34.94 -26.18
CA ASP A 57 -26.35 34.85 -26.94
C ASP A 57 -27.54 35.52 -26.18
N THR A 58 -27.58 35.38 -24.85
CA THR A 58 -28.60 35.99 -24.01
C THR A 58 -28.37 37.50 -23.92
N ALA A 59 -27.14 37.95 -23.71
CA ALA A 59 -26.80 39.37 -23.66
C ALA A 59 -27.10 40.08 -24.99
N GLU A 60 -26.77 39.41 -26.11
CA GLU A 60 -27.08 39.89 -27.46
C GLU A 60 -28.58 40.08 -27.67
N LYS A 61 -29.41 39.08 -27.37
CA LYS A 61 -30.86 39.18 -27.47
C LYS A 61 -31.46 40.26 -26.56
N ASN A 62 -30.94 40.39 -25.37
CA ASN A 62 -31.38 41.43 -24.45
C ASN A 62 -31.00 42.83 -24.95
N LEU A 63 -29.80 42.99 -25.51
CA LEU A 63 -29.37 44.22 -26.13
C LEU A 63 -30.28 44.56 -27.31
N GLU A 64 -30.49 43.61 -28.21
CA GLU A 64 -31.40 43.77 -29.36
C GLU A 64 -32.79 44.23 -28.90
N MET A 65 -33.38 43.57 -27.90
CA MET A 65 -34.70 43.93 -27.35
C MET A 65 -34.74 45.35 -26.80
N VAL A 66 -33.67 45.81 -26.14
CA VAL A 66 -33.60 47.16 -25.58
C VAL A 66 -33.41 48.21 -26.68
N LEU A 67 -32.55 47.92 -27.65
CA LEU A 67 -32.35 48.84 -28.81
C LEU A 67 -33.61 48.95 -29.66
N ASP A 68 -34.26 47.83 -29.98
CA ASP A 68 -35.55 47.78 -30.72
C ASP A 68 -36.64 48.61 -30.02
N LYS A 69 -36.74 48.51 -28.70
CA LYS A 69 -37.66 49.36 -27.93
C LYS A 69 -37.41 50.84 -28.16
N TYR A 70 -36.15 51.29 -28.12
CA TYR A 70 -35.84 52.71 -28.31
C TYR A 70 -35.98 53.14 -29.81
N GLU A 71 -35.68 52.23 -30.71
CA GLU A 71 -35.95 52.47 -32.13
C GLU A 71 -37.46 52.64 -32.41
N THR A 72 -38.30 51.82 -31.78
CA THR A 72 -39.75 51.93 -31.91
C THR A 72 -40.23 53.30 -31.38
N ILE A 73 -39.71 53.76 -30.25
CA ILE A 73 -40.04 55.10 -29.69
C ILE A 73 -39.70 56.21 -30.67
N LEU A 74 -38.50 56.12 -31.27
CA LEU A 74 -38.05 57.07 -32.31
C LEU A 74 -38.88 57.00 -33.59
N TYR A 75 -39.27 55.80 -34.00
CA TYR A 75 -40.10 55.60 -35.15
C TYR A 75 -41.48 56.28 -34.96
N ASP A 76 -42.16 55.93 -33.84
CA ASP A 76 -43.46 56.48 -33.52
C ASP A 76 -43.42 58.00 -33.42
N PHE A 77 -42.36 58.55 -32.77
CA PHE A 77 -42.20 59.99 -32.63
C PHE A 77 -41.91 60.68 -33.97
N SER A 78 -41.04 60.11 -34.80
CA SER A 78 -40.63 60.70 -36.09
C SER A 78 -41.70 60.65 -37.17
N THR A 79 -42.72 59.79 -36.97
CA THR A 79 -43.87 59.59 -37.88
C THR A 79 -45.18 60.20 -37.39
N ASP A 80 -45.20 60.74 -36.12
CA ASP A 80 -46.33 61.43 -35.54
C ASP A 80 -46.72 62.65 -36.38
N GLU A 81 -47.98 62.73 -36.84
CA GLU A 81 -48.43 63.82 -37.71
C GLU A 81 -48.29 65.19 -37.09
N ASP A 82 -48.63 65.37 -35.81
CA ASP A 82 -48.53 66.64 -35.11
C ASP A 82 -47.06 67.07 -34.98
N VAL A 83 -46.11 66.12 -34.74
CA VAL A 83 -44.66 66.36 -34.69
C VAL A 83 -44.15 66.82 -36.06
N LEU A 84 -44.56 66.11 -37.12
CA LEU A 84 -44.18 66.46 -38.52
C LEU A 84 -44.68 67.85 -38.89
N GLU A 85 -45.89 68.21 -38.51
CA GLU A 85 -46.46 69.52 -38.82
C GLU A 85 -45.74 70.66 -38.03
N ILE A 86 -45.49 70.47 -36.72
CA ILE A 86 -44.77 71.42 -35.89
C ILE A 86 -43.33 71.59 -36.39
N VAL A 87 -42.62 70.52 -36.74
CA VAL A 87 -41.22 70.56 -37.21
C VAL A 87 -41.16 71.24 -38.60
N ARG A 88 -42.16 71.02 -39.46
CA ARG A 88 -42.26 71.70 -40.76
C ARG A 88 -42.47 73.19 -40.59
N GLU A 89 -43.48 73.61 -39.77
CA GLU A 89 -43.73 75.03 -39.50
C GLU A 89 -42.52 75.73 -38.92
N LEU A 90 -41.77 75.10 -38.03
CA LEU A 90 -40.50 75.61 -37.49
C LEU A 90 -39.43 75.79 -38.54
N ASN A 91 -39.30 74.84 -39.48
CA ASN A 91 -38.34 74.95 -40.55
C ASN A 91 -38.68 76.00 -41.60
N GLU A 92 -39.98 76.22 -41.87
CA GLU A 92 -40.49 77.18 -42.83
C GLU A 92 -40.72 78.55 -42.25
N ASN A 93 -40.47 78.70 -40.94
CA ASN A 93 -40.70 79.91 -40.19
C ASN A 93 -42.19 80.40 -40.27
N GLN A 94 -43.09 79.45 -40.30
CA GLN A 94 -44.56 79.67 -40.32
C GLN A 94 -45.16 79.50 -38.96
N GLY A 95 -46.29 80.22 -38.67
CA GLY A 95 -47.01 80.13 -37.39
C GLY A 95 -46.32 80.83 -36.24
N ASP A 96 -46.79 80.57 -35.00
CA ASP A 96 -46.17 81.07 -33.78
C ASP A 96 -45.04 80.20 -33.33
N ARG A 97 -43.82 80.66 -33.55
CA ARG A 97 -42.56 79.89 -33.28
C ARG A 97 -42.44 79.58 -31.79
N GLU A 98 -42.81 80.43 -30.90
CA GLU A 98 -42.70 80.22 -29.47
C GLU A 98 -43.69 79.15 -29.00
N SER A 99 -44.90 79.20 -29.50
CA SER A 99 -45.97 78.24 -29.25
C SER A 99 -45.54 76.82 -29.76
N ASN A 100 -45.04 76.77 -31.01
CA ASN A 100 -44.57 75.55 -31.66
C ASN A 100 -43.40 74.91 -30.88
N SER A 101 -42.39 75.72 -30.54
CA SER A 101 -41.27 75.27 -29.70
C SER A 101 -41.71 74.70 -28.35
N THR A 102 -42.69 75.41 -27.71
CA THR A 102 -43.22 74.96 -26.41
C THR A 102 -44.03 73.70 -26.52
N SER A 103 -44.86 73.53 -27.57
CA SER A 103 -45.61 72.31 -27.86
C SER A 103 -44.69 71.12 -28.13
N LEU A 104 -43.64 71.34 -28.90
CA LEU A 104 -42.67 70.29 -29.17
C LEU A 104 -41.97 69.89 -27.90
N ARG A 105 -41.49 70.81 -27.08
CA ARG A 105 -40.88 70.50 -25.78
C ARG A 105 -41.78 69.71 -24.83
N LYS A 106 -43.09 69.97 -24.82
CA LYS A 106 -44.09 69.18 -24.05
C LYS A 106 -44.12 67.73 -24.58
N LYS A 107 -44.14 67.51 -25.89
CA LYS A 107 -44.09 66.14 -26.45
C LYS A 107 -42.82 65.43 -26.07
N LEU A 108 -41.64 66.13 -26.16
CA LEU A 108 -40.33 65.55 -25.71
C LEU A 108 -40.34 65.18 -24.24
N SER A 109 -40.85 66.10 -23.39
CA SER A 109 -40.98 65.86 -21.94
C SER A 109 -41.87 64.67 -21.63
N HIS A 110 -42.94 64.51 -22.37
CA HIS A 110 -43.86 63.35 -22.18
C HIS A 110 -43.15 62.03 -22.43
N ILE A 111 -42.38 61.91 -23.49
CA ILE A 111 -41.62 60.70 -23.80
C ILE A 111 -40.55 60.41 -22.75
N CYS A 112 -39.75 61.41 -22.34
CA CYS A 112 -38.77 61.23 -21.29
C CYS A 112 -39.40 60.73 -19.97
N ASN A 113 -40.59 61.23 -19.61
CA ASN A 113 -41.28 60.82 -18.40
C ASN A 113 -41.99 59.47 -18.53
N GLN A 114 -42.37 59.08 -19.76
CA GLN A 114 -43.08 57.83 -20.01
C GLN A 114 -42.13 56.64 -20.11
N PHE A 115 -40.97 56.82 -20.68
CA PHE A 115 -40.02 55.73 -20.97
C PHE A 115 -38.79 55.81 -20.04
N THR A 116 -38.68 54.81 -19.17
CA THR A 116 -37.57 54.73 -18.21
C THR A 116 -36.23 54.52 -18.94
N GLY A 117 -35.25 55.35 -18.58
CA GLY A 117 -33.89 55.30 -19.15
C GLY A 117 -33.66 56.28 -20.29
N VAL A 118 -34.71 56.91 -20.79
CA VAL A 118 -34.60 58.08 -21.70
C VAL A 118 -34.35 59.32 -20.86
N GLU A 119 -33.14 59.86 -20.88
CA GLU A 119 -32.73 61.00 -20.08
C GLU A 119 -32.87 62.32 -20.85
N GLY A 120 -32.99 62.24 -22.18
CA GLY A 120 -33.23 63.42 -23.00
C GLY A 120 -33.61 63.03 -24.43
N ILE A 121 -34.23 64.01 -25.09
CA ILE A 121 -34.54 63.95 -26.51
C ILE A 121 -34.14 65.28 -27.13
N THR A 122 -33.42 65.23 -28.22
CA THR A 122 -32.94 66.39 -28.98
C THR A 122 -33.44 66.28 -30.39
N ILE A 123 -33.97 67.38 -30.92
CA ILE A 123 -34.33 67.52 -32.33
C ILE A 123 -33.41 68.56 -32.95
N GLN A 124 -32.67 68.18 -33.96
CA GLN A 124 -31.93 69.09 -34.81
C GLN A 124 -32.76 69.37 -36.05
N LEU A 125 -33.23 70.55 -36.20
CA LEU A 125 -34.00 70.98 -37.36
C LEU A 125 -33.11 71.09 -38.61
N LYS A 126 -33.73 71.05 -39.82
CA LYS A 126 -33.03 71.27 -41.09
C LYS A 126 -32.30 72.64 -41.14
N THR A 127 -32.79 73.64 -40.42
CA THR A 127 -32.17 74.94 -40.24
C THR A 127 -30.91 74.96 -39.39
N GLY A 128 -30.62 73.84 -38.70
CA GLY A 128 -29.50 73.72 -37.73
C GLY A 128 -29.90 74.12 -36.28
N GLU A 129 -31.13 74.58 -36.07
CA GLU A 129 -31.63 74.88 -34.73
C GLU A 129 -31.85 73.61 -33.93
N ILE A 130 -31.58 73.65 -32.61
CA ILE A 130 -31.69 72.54 -31.71
C ILE A 130 -32.81 72.82 -30.71
N ILE A 131 -33.79 71.88 -30.62
CA ILE A 131 -34.85 71.90 -29.62
C ILE A 131 -34.73 70.63 -28.80
N TYR A 132 -34.62 70.73 -27.50
CA TYR A 132 -34.37 69.60 -26.63
C TYR A 132 -35.17 69.67 -25.32
N TYR A 133 -35.26 68.47 -24.71
CA TYR A 133 -35.68 68.27 -23.34
C TYR A 133 -34.74 67.30 -22.68
N GLU A 134 -34.23 67.64 -21.48
CA GLU A 134 -33.34 66.83 -20.66
C GLU A 134 -33.92 66.68 -19.25
N SER A 135 -34.12 65.43 -18.80
CA SER A 135 -34.73 65.17 -17.45
C SER A 135 -33.76 65.54 -16.32
N LEU A 136 -32.45 65.44 -16.58
CA LEU A 136 -31.38 65.66 -15.59
C LEU A 136 -30.86 67.11 -15.55
N SER A 137 -31.24 67.95 -16.50
CA SER A 137 -30.74 69.36 -16.60
C SER A 137 -31.29 70.27 -15.52
N SER A 138 -32.24 69.79 -14.73
CA SER A 138 -32.88 70.58 -13.63
C SER A 138 -31.97 70.71 -12.39
N PHE A 139 -30.83 70.02 -12.34
CA PHE A 139 -29.95 70.09 -11.19
C PHE A 139 -28.93 71.22 -11.34
N SER A 140 -28.71 72.01 -10.28
CA SER A 140 -27.69 73.05 -10.26
C SER A 140 -26.29 72.48 -10.56
N GLY A 141 -25.59 73.02 -11.56
CA GLY A 141 -24.29 72.56 -11.99
C GLY A 141 -24.33 71.48 -13.07
N SER A 142 -25.50 71.16 -13.64
CA SER A 142 -25.62 70.24 -14.76
C SER A 142 -25.15 70.93 -16.07
N GLU A 143 -24.41 70.19 -16.88
CA GLU A 143 -24.08 70.59 -18.25
C GLU A 143 -25.15 70.08 -19.20
N THR A 144 -25.54 70.92 -20.17
CA THR A 144 -26.40 70.49 -21.27
C THR A 144 -25.59 69.66 -22.22
N TRP A 145 -26.14 68.54 -22.66
CA TRP A 145 -25.45 67.66 -23.64
C TRP A 145 -26.09 67.69 -25.03
N ALA A 146 -27.26 68.30 -25.14
CA ALA A 146 -27.98 68.36 -26.40
C ALA A 146 -27.19 69.02 -27.56
N ASP A 147 -26.38 70.02 -27.24
CA ASP A 147 -25.51 70.74 -28.20
C ASP A 147 -24.17 70.04 -28.44
N LYS A 148 -23.84 69.03 -27.63
CA LYS A 148 -22.59 68.24 -27.71
C LYS A 148 -22.75 66.97 -28.51
N VAL A 149 -23.96 66.63 -28.94
CA VAL A 149 -24.27 65.44 -29.71
C VAL A 149 -23.83 65.64 -31.16
N GLU A 150 -22.76 64.96 -31.56
CA GLU A 150 -22.33 64.92 -32.94
C GLU A 150 -23.09 63.78 -33.65
N ILE A 151 -24.05 64.16 -34.50
CA ILE A 151 -24.86 63.17 -35.23
C ILE A 151 -24.25 63.03 -36.62
N PRO A 152 -23.80 61.80 -37.01
CA PRO A 152 -23.34 61.53 -38.35
C PRO A 152 -24.50 61.66 -39.33
N LYS A 153 -24.17 61.75 -40.63
CA LYS A 153 -25.22 61.75 -41.67
C LYS A 153 -25.86 60.38 -41.72
N ILE A 154 -27.11 60.31 -41.28
CA ILE A 154 -27.89 59.03 -41.25
C ILE A 154 -28.54 58.83 -42.60
N GLU A 155 -28.43 57.56 -43.10
CA GLU A 155 -29.16 57.18 -44.34
C GLU A 155 -30.69 57.17 -44.10
N ARG A 156 -31.45 57.37 -45.17
CA ARG A 156 -32.89 57.37 -45.08
C ARG A 156 -33.46 56.06 -44.52
N GLY A 157 -34.23 56.20 -43.45
CA GLY A 157 -34.86 55.05 -42.81
C GLY A 157 -33.94 54.26 -41.88
N ALA A 158 -32.64 54.55 -41.85
CA ALA A 158 -31.71 53.93 -40.93
C ALA A 158 -31.79 54.54 -39.51
N VAL A 159 -31.30 53.78 -38.54
CA VAL A 159 -31.11 54.24 -37.18
C VAL A 159 -29.63 54.23 -36.89
N TYR A 160 -29.15 55.28 -36.26
CA TYR A 160 -27.79 55.38 -35.78
C TYR A 160 -27.74 55.05 -34.28
N PHE A 161 -26.83 54.20 -33.94
CA PHE A 161 -26.49 53.87 -32.55
C PHE A 161 -25.09 54.39 -32.27
N GLY A 162 -24.97 55.28 -31.30
CA GLY A 162 -23.69 55.89 -30.96
C GLY A 162 -23.43 55.89 -29.46
N ASP A 163 -22.14 55.82 -29.14
CA ASP A 163 -21.63 56.00 -27.79
C ASP A 163 -21.56 57.47 -27.44
N GLY A 164 -22.02 57.83 -26.28
CA GLY A 164 -21.99 59.19 -25.77
C GLY A 164 -20.72 59.51 -24.99
N LYS A 165 -20.28 60.74 -25.11
CA LYS A 165 -19.23 61.26 -24.24
C LYS A 165 -19.77 61.42 -22.81
N PRO A 166 -18.93 61.29 -21.77
CA PRO A 166 -19.36 61.51 -20.41
C PRO A 166 -19.89 62.93 -20.20
N VAL A 167 -21.04 63.06 -19.59
CA VAL A 167 -21.67 64.31 -19.24
C VAL A 167 -21.58 64.51 -17.73
N LYS A 168 -21.10 65.64 -17.27
CA LYS A 168 -21.08 65.96 -15.84
C LYS A 168 -22.45 66.45 -15.36
N ILE A 169 -23.04 65.73 -14.45
CA ILE A 169 -24.28 66.10 -13.78
C ILE A 169 -24.02 66.03 -12.28
N ALA A 170 -24.16 67.13 -11.56
CA ALA A 170 -23.89 67.23 -10.12
C ALA A 170 -22.53 66.57 -9.72
N ASP A 171 -21.45 66.95 -10.41
CA ASP A 171 -20.06 66.43 -10.26
C ASP A 171 -19.85 64.92 -10.50
N LYS A 172 -20.85 64.25 -11.03
CA LYS A 172 -20.72 62.84 -11.45
C LYS A 172 -20.74 62.73 -12.97
N ASN A 173 -19.89 61.85 -13.49
CA ASN A 173 -19.93 61.51 -14.91
C ASN A 173 -21.10 60.56 -15.16
N HIS A 174 -21.99 60.94 -16.06
CA HIS A 174 -23.03 60.13 -16.62
C HIS A 174 -22.69 59.78 -18.06
N TYR A 175 -22.88 58.55 -18.44
CA TYR A 175 -22.61 58.04 -19.78
C TYR A 175 -23.94 57.86 -20.50
N MET A 176 -24.05 58.39 -21.71
CA MET A 176 -25.30 58.32 -22.50
C MET A 176 -25.05 57.60 -23.80
N PHE A 177 -25.98 56.79 -24.20
CA PHE A 177 -26.05 56.25 -25.56
C PHE A 177 -26.99 57.12 -26.39
N TYR A 178 -26.61 57.39 -27.60
CA TYR A 178 -27.41 58.17 -28.54
C TYR A 178 -27.99 57.27 -29.60
N ILE A 179 -29.32 57.32 -29.76
CA ILE A 179 -30.04 56.62 -30.81
C ILE A 179 -30.73 57.68 -31.64
N ALA A 180 -30.39 57.72 -32.90
CA ALA A 180 -30.85 58.81 -33.77
C ALA A 180 -31.52 58.32 -35.03
N ARG A 181 -32.53 59.07 -35.46
CA ARG A 181 -33.31 58.81 -36.69
C ARG A 181 -33.68 60.11 -37.36
N ASN A 182 -33.72 60.08 -38.73
CA ASN A 182 -34.18 61.22 -39.50
C ASN A 182 -35.69 61.40 -39.43
N ILE A 183 -36.17 62.64 -39.23
CA ILE A 183 -37.56 63.02 -39.37
C ILE A 183 -37.78 63.37 -40.84
N THR A 184 -38.66 62.59 -41.51
CA THR A 184 -38.92 62.71 -42.95
C THR A 184 -40.43 62.80 -43.15
N ASP A 185 -40.89 63.80 -43.93
CA ASP A 185 -42.29 63.89 -44.31
C ASP A 185 -42.62 62.89 -45.43
N TYR A 186 -43.32 61.86 -45.11
CA TYR A 186 -43.69 60.80 -46.07
C TYR A 186 -44.65 61.23 -47.14
N ARG A 187 -45.31 62.38 -46.98
CA ARG A 187 -46.23 62.94 -47.96
C ARG A 187 -45.51 63.58 -49.15
N ILE A 188 -44.24 63.94 -48.94
CA ILE A 188 -43.39 64.56 -49.92
C ILE A 188 -42.11 63.72 -50.05
N ILE A 189 -41.90 63.09 -51.15
CA ILE A 189 -40.70 62.26 -51.38
C ILE A 189 -39.44 63.13 -51.25
N GLU A 190 -38.52 62.71 -50.38
CA GLU A 190 -37.20 63.33 -50.08
C GLU A 190 -37.25 64.60 -49.20
N ASN A 191 -38.30 64.89 -48.47
CA ASN A 191 -38.35 66.03 -47.62
C ASN A 191 -37.81 65.75 -46.23
N PHE A 192 -36.47 65.84 -46.07
CA PHE A 192 -35.80 65.78 -44.75
C PHE A 192 -36.16 67.02 -43.94
N GLN A 193 -36.69 66.81 -42.74
CA GLN A 193 -37.15 67.88 -41.83
C GLN A 193 -36.21 68.08 -40.63
N GLY A 194 -35.43 67.11 -40.29
CA GLY A 194 -34.49 67.16 -39.17
C GLY A 194 -34.10 65.76 -38.66
N THR A 195 -33.37 65.75 -37.58
CA THR A 195 -32.97 64.49 -36.95
C THR A 195 -33.39 64.51 -35.48
N VAL A 196 -34.01 63.45 -35.01
CA VAL A 196 -34.31 63.24 -33.59
C VAL A 196 -33.32 62.29 -32.97
N VAL A 197 -32.89 62.60 -31.77
CA VAL A 197 -31.93 61.83 -31.01
C VAL A 197 -32.47 61.56 -29.61
N LEU A 198 -32.49 60.28 -29.25
CA LEU A 198 -32.71 59.86 -27.88
C LEU A 198 -31.38 59.72 -27.14
N SER A 199 -31.32 60.33 -25.96
CA SER A 199 -30.21 60.12 -24.99
C SER A 199 -30.64 59.10 -23.96
N VAL A 200 -30.04 57.89 -24.01
CA VAL A 200 -30.39 56.77 -23.15
C VAL A 200 -29.28 56.57 -22.13
N ASN A 201 -29.65 56.38 -20.87
CA ASN A 201 -28.67 56.13 -19.80
C ASN A 201 -27.95 54.77 -19.98
N GLU A 202 -26.63 54.80 -19.90
CA GLU A 202 -25.75 53.63 -19.99
C GLU A 202 -26.14 52.51 -19.04
N GLU A 203 -26.60 52.84 -17.85
CA GLU A 203 -27.03 51.83 -16.86
C GLU A 203 -28.12 50.90 -17.37
N ARG A 204 -28.96 51.35 -18.32
CA ARG A 204 -30.01 50.53 -18.95
C ARG A 204 -29.42 49.53 -19.95
N ILE A 205 -28.45 49.93 -20.72
CA ILE A 205 -27.74 49.09 -21.64
C ILE A 205 -26.89 48.07 -20.86
N ARG A 206 -26.14 48.55 -19.86
CA ARG A 206 -25.37 47.70 -18.95
C ARG A 206 -26.24 46.64 -18.27
N GLY A 207 -27.43 47.07 -17.74
CA GLY A 207 -28.36 46.14 -17.11
C GLY A 207 -28.95 45.08 -18.05
N ALA A 208 -29.09 45.41 -19.33
CA ALA A 208 -29.58 44.46 -20.33
C ALA A 208 -28.56 43.38 -20.69
N ILE A 209 -27.27 43.73 -20.80
CA ILE A 209 -26.19 42.80 -21.14
C ILE A 209 -25.61 42.06 -19.94
N ALA A 210 -25.94 42.49 -18.71
CA ALA A 210 -25.40 41.88 -17.51
C ALA A 210 -25.84 40.43 -17.36
N SER A 211 -24.89 39.54 -17.06
CA SER A 211 -25.18 38.14 -16.74
C SER A 211 -25.16 37.90 -15.23
N ASP A 212 -25.96 36.94 -14.76
CA ASP A 212 -26.20 36.70 -13.31
C ASP A 212 -25.05 35.98 -12.61
N ILE A 213 -23.97 35.51 -13.28
CA ILE A 213 -23.08 34.54 -12.68
C ILE A 213 -21.61 34.87 -12.91
N GLY A 214 -21.09 35.81 -12.14
CA GLY A 214 -19.62 35.92 -11.89
C GLY A 214 -18.75 36.30 -13.08
N SER A 215 -19.33 36.50 -14.25
CA SER A 215 -18.74 37.12 -15.43
C SER A 215 -18.98 38.63 -15.43
N ARG A 216 -18.24 39.33 -16.23
CA ARG A 216 -18.43 40.77 -16.49
C ARG A 216 -18.57 40.96 -17.96
N GLU A 217 -19.64 41.65 -18.35
CA GLU A 217 -19.93 41.98 -19.73
C GLU A 217 -19.55 43.44 -19.99
N TYR A 218 -18.88 43.65 -21.11
CA TYR A 218 -18.54 44.98 -21.63
C TYR A 218 -19.21 45.14 -22.99
N LEU A 219 -19.67 46.35 -23.27
CA LEU A 219 -20.08 46.75 -24.62
C LEU A 219 -18.93 47.54 -25.24
N LEU A 220 -18.58 47.18 -26.45
CA LEU A 220 -17.46 47.74 -27.19
C LEU A 220 -17.97 48.44 -28.45
N SER A 221 -17.32 49.55 -28.78
CA SER A 221 -17.40 50.21 -30.07
C SER A 221 -15.98 50.33 -30.61
N ASP A 222 -15.61 49.67 -31.71
CA ASP A 222 -14.25 49.65 -32.28
C ASP A 222 -13.12 49.42 -31.23
N ASP A 223 -13.24 48.42 -30.39
CA ASP A 223 -12.29 48.09 -29.29
C ASP A 223 -12.32 49.04 -28.08
N VAL A 224 -13.14 50.10 -28.12
CA VAL A 224 -13.31 51.02 -26.98
C VAL A 224 -14.49 50.56 -26.14
N ILE A 225 -14.34 50.55 -24.84
CA ILE A 225 -15.38 50.17 -23.90
C ILE A 225 -16.37 51.36 -23.78
N VAL A 226 -17.61 51.11 -24.17
CA VAL A 226 -18.72 52.09 -24.11
C VAL A 226 -19.67 51.80 -22.98
N SER A 227 -19.70 50.57 -22.48
CA SER A 227 -20.44 50.21 -21.24
C SER A 227 -19.67 49.16 -20.44
N ALA A 228 -19.63 49.33 -19.11
CA ALA A 228 -18.88 48.45 -18.23
C ALA A 228 -19.52 48.39 -16.81
N PRO A 229 -19.38 47.26 -16.11
CA PRO A 229 -19.75 47.17 -14.69
C PRO A 229 -19.00 48.17 -13.79
N ASP A 230 -17.75 48.50 -14.15
CA ASP A 230 -16.95 49.53 -13.53
C ASP A 230 -16.88 50.76 -14.46
N PRO A 231 -17.53 51.88 -14.11
CA PRO A 231 -17.55 53.07 -14.94
C PRO A 231 -16.18 53.67 -15.25
N ASN A 232 -15.16 53.38 -14.41
CA ASN A 232 -13.77 53.87 -14.64
C ASN A 232 -13.09 53.22 -15.84
N LYS A 233 -13.67 52.16 -16.36
CA LYS A 233 -13.17 51.47 -17.56
C LYS A 233 -13.77 51.97 -18.85
N ILE A 234 -14.89 52.72 -18.79
CA ILE A 234 -15.53 53.30 -19.96
C ILE A 234 -14.59 54.34 -20.62
N GLY A 235 -14.50 54.26 -21.94
CA GLY A 235 -13.61 55.10 -22.73
C GLY A 235 -12.18 54.58 -22.90
N LYS A 236 -11.84 53.44 -22.24
CA LYS A 236 -10.55 52.77 -22.43
C LYS A 236 -10.64 51.69 -23.50
N LYS A 237 -9.52 51.37 -24.15
CA LYS A 237 -9.49 50.22 -25.03
C LYS A 237 -9.52 48.93 -24.26
N LEU A 238 -10.20 47.92 -24.80
CA LEU A 238 -10.25 46.58 -24.16
C LEU A 238 -8.83 45.99 -24.01
N SER A 239 -7.98 46.18 -25.02
CA SER A 239 -6.57 45.75 -25.03
C SER A 239 -5.71 46.33 -23.90
N GLU A 240 -6.07 47.49 -23.36
CA GLU A 240 -5.34 48.14 -22.25
C GLU A 240 -5.72 47.56 -20.87
N ILE A 241 -6.90 46.98 -20.76
CA ILE A 241 -7.43 46.44 -19.48
C ILE A 241 -7.43 44.93 -19.42
N GLN A 242 -7.17 44.25 -20.54
CA GLN A 242 -7.12 42.80 -20.58
C GLN A 242 -6.04 42.24 -19.68
N ASN A 243 -6.39 41.24 -18.90
CA ASN A 243 -5.48 40.44 -18.11
C ASN A 243 -5.70 38.94 -18.43
N PRO A 244 -5.11 38.43 -19.51
CA PRO A 244 -5.35 37.06 -19.99
C PRO A 244 -4.81 35.97 -19.03
N GLU A 245 -3.93 36.34 -18.09
CA GLU A 245 -3.48 35.39 -17.06
C GLU A 245 -4.58 35.02 -16.05
N ASN A 246 -5.48 35.98 -15.77
CA ASN A 246 -6.52 35.80 -14.74
C ASN A 246 -7.93 35.66 -15.32
N TYR A 247 -8.13 36.09 -16.57
CA TYR A 247 -9.46 36.14 -17.19
C TYR A 247 -9.42 35.62 -18.63
N GLN A 248 -10.51 34.96 -19.02
CA GLN A 248 -10.77 34.59 -20.41
C GLN A 248 -11.73 35.64 -20.99
N TYR A 249 -11.40 36.16 -22.18
CA TYR A 249 -12.21 37.12 -22.92
C TYR A 249 -12.80 36.44 -24.13
N THR A 250 -14.09 36.68 -24.36
CA THR A 250 -14.80 36.19 -25.55
C THR A 250 -15.71 37.31 -26.05
N THR A 251 -15.60 37.63 -27.33
CA THR A 251 -16.40 38.70 -27.97
C THR A 251 -17.40 38.12 -28.94
N ALA A 252 -18.57 38.76 -29.02
CA ALA A 252 -19.60 38.53 -30.04
C ALA A 252 -20.02 39.90 -30.62
N ASP A 253 -20.03 39.99 -31.93
CA ASP A 253 -20.41 41.22 -32.63
C ASP A 253 -21.91 41.27 -32.82
N HIS A 254 -22.54 42.41 -32.49
CA HIS A 254 -23.96 42.68 -32.73
C HIS A 254 -24.12 43.45 -34.04
N GLU A 255 -24.55 42.72 -35.08
CA GLU A 255 -24.59 43.18 -36.49
C GLU A 255 -25.43 44.44 -36.70
N ILE A 256 -26.52 44.63 -35.95
CA ILE A 256 -27.48 45.72 -36.15
C ILE A 256 -26.89 47.06 -35.64
N SER A 257 -26.28 47.06 -34.46
CA SER A 257 -25.82 48.26 -33.81
C SER A 257 -24.36 48.61 -34.08
N GLY A 258 -23.58 47.68 -34.59
CA GLY A 258 -22.11 47.80 -34.73
C GLY A 258 -21.35 47.70 -33.43
N PHE A 259 -22.01 47.41 -32.33
CA PHE A 259 -21.35 47.15 -31.04
C PHE A 259 -20.91 45.67 -30.93
N ALA A 260 -19.89 45.42 -30.12
CA ALA A 260 -19.49 44.06 -29.74
C ALA A 260 -19.69 43.86 -28.24
N ILE A 261 -20.19 42.68 -27.86
CA ILE A 261 -20.33 42.30 -26.45
C ILE A 261 -19.12 41.45 -26.09
N CYS A 262 -18.37 41.87 -25.07
CA CYS A 262 -17.23 41.12 -24.53
C CYS A 262 -17.56 40.52 -23.17
N ASN A 263 -17.46 39.23 -23.02
CA ASN A 263 -17.57 38.53 -21.75
C ASN A 263 -16.18 38.34 -21.15
N GLU A 264 -15.96 38.82 -19.92
CA GLU A 264 -14.76 38.62 -19.10
C GLU A 264 -15.06 37.56 -18.04
N GLN A 265 -14.54 36.35 -18.23
CA GLN A 265 -14.74 35.23 -17.33
C GLN A 265 -13.51 34.99 -16.44
N PRO A 266 -13.61 35.03 -15.09
CA PRO A 266 -12.47 34.78 -14.22
C PRO A 266 -12.05 33.31 -14.25
N LEU A 267 -10.75 33.06 -14.52
CA LEU A 267 -10.13 31.73 -14.53
C LEU A 267 -10.03 31.14 -13.11
N ALA A 268 -10.07 31.97 -12.08
CA ALA A 268 -10.01 31.52 -10.68
C ALA A 268 -11.12 30.50 -10.33
N TYR A 269 -12.32 30.65 -10.89
CA TYR A 269 -13.40 29.68 -10.72
C TYR A 269 -13.05 28.32 -11.32
N TYR A 270 -12.45 28.33 -12.51
CA TYR A 270 -11.96 27.14 -13.20
C TYR A 270 -10.86 26.43 -12.41
N TRP A 271 -9.87 27.19 -11.91
CA TRP A 271 -8.81 26.67 -11.06
C TRP A 271 -9.33 26.04 -9.78
N LYS A 272 -10.28 26.69 -9.11
CA LYS A 272 -10.88 26.18 -7.88
C LYS A 272 -11.58 24.83 -8.10
N MET A 273 -12.34 24.68 -9.19
CA MET A 273 -12.97 23.41 -9.54
C MET A 273 -11.94 22.35 -9.90
N SER A 274 -10.91 22.70 -10.67
CA SER A 274 -9.83 21.79 -11.05
C SER A 274 -9.06 21.30 -9.83
N VAL A 275 -8.67 22.17 -8.92
CA VAL A 275 -7.95 21.83 -7.69
C VAL A 275 -8.78 20.90 -6.80
N SER A 276 -10.07 21.18 -6.61
CA SER A 276 -10.92 20.29 -5.81
C SER A 276 -10.97 18.87 -6.37
N GLN A 277 -11.00 18.72 -7.69
CA GLN A 277 -10.98 17.41 -8.33
C GLN A 277 -9.64 16.68 -8.16
N TRP A 278 -8.51 17.38 -8.19
CA TRP A 278 -7.21 16.81 -7.87
C TRP A 278 -7.15 16.30 -6.43
N ILE A 279 -7.78 17.03 -5.50
CA ILE A 279 -7.87 16.60 -4.10
C ILE A 279 -8.69 15.30 -3.97
N TYR A 280 -9.87 15.22 -4.61
CA TYR A 280 -10.67 13.99 -4.59
C TYR A 280 -9.93 12.81 -5.22
N LEU A 281 -9.25 13.02 -6.34
CA LEU A 281 -8.45 11.99 -6.99
C LEU A 281 -7.33 11.49 -6.08
N PHE A 282 -6.63 12.40 -5.40
CA PHE A 282 -5.59 12.06 -4.43
C PHE A 282 -6.14 11.25 -3.25
N ILE A 283 -7.31 11.62 -2.73
CA ILE A 283 -7.99 10.88 -1.65
C ILE A 283 -8.34 9.46 -2.10
N ILE A 284 -8.91 9.30 -3.30
CA ILE A 284 -9.29 8.00 -3.86
C ILE A 284 -8.06 7.11 -4.04
N ILE A 285 -6.98 7.64 -4.63
CA ILE A 285 -5.73 6.89 -4.82
C ILE A 285 -5.13 6.49 -3.47
N SER A 286 -5.06 7.42 -2.51
CA SER A 286 -4.55 7.16 -1.17
C SER A 286 -5.36 6.07 -0.46
N MET A 287 -6.69 6.16 -0.50
CA MET A 287 -7.59 5.16 0.08
C MET A 287 -7.41 3.78 -0.60
N THR A 288 -7.26 3.75 -1.91
CA THR A 288 -7.02 2.51 -2.66
C THR A 288 -5.69 1.86 -2.24
N ILE A 289 -4.63 2.64 -2.08
CA ILE A 289 -3.32 2.16 -1.61
C ILE A 289 -3.44 1.57 -0.19
N VAL A 290 -4.13 2.26 0.71
CA VAL A 290 -4.33 1.79 2.10
C VAL A 290 -5.12 0.48 2.13
N ILE A 291 -6.23 0.42 1.41
CA ILE A 291 -7.06 -0.79 1.31
C ILE A 291 -6.24 -1.95 0.73
N MET A 292 -5.49 -1.70 -0.33
CA MET A 292 -4.64 -2.70 -0.96
C MET A 292 -3.56 -3.20 0.00
N PHE A 293 -2.94 -2.30 0.77
CA PHE A 293 -1.94 -2.69 1.77
C PHE A 293 -2.54 -3.57 2.87
N ILE A 294 -3.74 -3.24 3.35
CA ILE A 294 -4.49 -4.03 4.33
C ILE A 294 -4.81 -5.42 3.74
N LEU A 295 -5.34 -5.47 2.53
CA LEU A 295 -5.69 -6.73 1.86
C LEU A 295 -4.44 -7.61 1.64
N LEU A 296 -3.35 -7.04 1.13
CA LEU A 296 -2.08 -7.75 0.97
C LEU A 296 -1.56 -8.30 2.31
N HIS A 297 -1.63 -7.48 3.37
CA HIS A 297 -1.20 -7.92 4.69
C HIS A 297 -2.04 -9.09 5.22
N PHE A 298 -3.37 -9.00 5.11
CA PHE A 298 -4.27 -10.04 5.58
C PHE A 298 -4.21 -11.33 4.75
N PHE A 299 -4.21 -11.20 3.43
CA PHE A 299 -4.24 -12.38 2.54
C PHE A 299 -2.86 -13.02 2.34
N SER A 300 -1.76 -12.25 2.26
CA SER A 300 -0.44 -12.85 2.01
C SER A 300 0.20 -13.45 3.25
N ARG A 301 -0.10 -12.94 4.43
CA ARG A 301 0.53 -13.37 5.69
C ARG A 301 0.37 -14.86 6.00
N PRO A 302 -0.85 -15.45 5.92
CA PRO A 302 -1.02 -16.88 6.22
C PRO A 302 -0.28 -17.79 5.23
N TYR A 303 -0.20 -17.41 3.94
CA TYR A 303 0.55 -18.19 2.95
C TYR A 303 2.05 -18.15 3.22
N ILE A 304 2.59 -16.97 3.53
CA ILE A 304 4.01 -16.79 3.84
C ILE A 304 4.35 -17.60 5.10
N GLN A 305 3.53 -17.56 6.13
CA GLN A 305 3.72 -18.32 7.37
C GLN A 305 3.71 -19.83 7.11
N ALA A 306 2.80 -20.32 6.26
CA ALA A 306 2.76 -21.73 5.90
C ALA A 306 4.04 -22.19 5.20
N VAL A 307 4.51 -21.43 4.22
CA VAL A 307 5.77 -21.71 3.52
C VAL A 307 6.97 -21.64 4.47
N GLU A 308 7.02 -20.65 5.37
CA GLU A 308 8.07 -20.53 6.39
C GLU A 308 8.04 -21.71 7.38
N SER A 309 6.85 -22.18 7.77
CA SER A 309 6.69 -23.35 8.61
C SER A 309 7.22 -24.62 7.92
N ILE A 310 6.84 -24.86 6.66
CA ILE A 310 7.34 -26.01 5.89
C ILE A 310 8.87 -25.96 5.77
N THR A 311 9.43 -24.80 5.38
CA THR A 311 10.88 -24.65 5.23
C THR A 311 11.63 -24.76 6.57
N GLY A 312 11.00 -24.32 7.66
CA GLY A 312 11.53 -24.48 9.02
C GLY A 312 11.66 -25.94 9.42
N VAL A 313 10.58 -26.71 9.29
CA VAL A 313 10.59 -28.16 9.58
C VAL A 313 11.53 -28.90 8.65
N MET A 314 11.60 -28.52 7.37
CA MET A 314 12.56 -29.10 6.43
C MET A 314 14.01 -28.95 6.89
N SER A 315 14.35 -27.83 7.51
CA SER A 315 15.68 -27.59 8.07
C SER A 315 15.95 -28.45 9.32
N CYS A 316 14.93 -28.72 10.16
CA CYS A 316 15.04 -29.65 11.29
C CYS A 316 15.26 -31.08 10.80
N VAL A 317 14.50 -31.51 9.79
CA VAL A 317 14.67 -32.84 9.16
C VAL A 317 16.06 -33.01 8.54
N GLU A 318 16.61 -31.97 7.90
CA GLU A 318 18.00 -31.99 7.37
C GLU A 318 19.03 -32.18 8.49
N GLN A 319 18.75 -31.73 9.72
CA GLN A 319 19.61 -31.91 10.89
C GLN A 319 19.38 -33.26 11.60
N GLY A 320 18.44 -34.06 11.11
CA GLY A 320 18.12 -35.38 11.65
C GLY A 320 17.05 -35.35 12.76
N GLU A 321 16.35 -34.21 12.94
CA GLU A 321 15.25 -34.08 13.89
C GLU A 321 13.92 -34.34 13.15
N PHE A 322 13.32 -35.50 13.37
CA PHE A 322 12.10 -35.95 12.70
C PHE A 322 10.82 -35.71 13.52
N ASP A 323 10.94 -35.28 14.77
CA ASP A 323 9.80 -35.08 15.69
C ASP A 323 8.94 -33.86 15.35
N HIS A 324 9.40 -33.02 14.40
CA HIS A 324 8.73 -31.80 14.03
C HIS A 324 7.76 -31.99 12.88
N GLN A 325 6.50 -31.53 13.06
CA GLN A 325 5.47 -31.57 12.04
C GLN A 325 5.02 -30.16 11.65
N VAL A 326 4.69 -29.98 10.37
CA VAL A 326 4.06 -28.77 9.86
C VAL A 326 2.59 -28.75 10.29
N ARG A 327 2.15 -27.66 10.91
CA ARG A 327 0.73 -27.49 11.26
C ARG A 327 -0.10 -27.28 9.99
N VAL A 328 -1.06 -28.17 9.75
CA VAL A 328 -2.02 -28.02 8.65
C VAL A 328 -3.11 -27.06 9.12
N ASN A 329 -3.16 -25.87 8.50
CA ASN A 329 -4.18 -24.88 8.81
C ASN A 329 -5.40 -25.06 7.87
N PRO A 330 -6.60 -25.39 8.38
CA PRO A 330 -7.79 -25.67 7.56
C PRO A 330 -8.34 -24.44 6.82
N HIS A 331 -7.89 -23.22 7.18
CA HIS A 331 -8.31 -21.98 6.52
C HIS A 331 -7.44 -21.62 5.30
N LEU A 332 -6.39 -22.39 5.03
CA LEU A 332 -5.56 -22.22 3.84
C LEU A 332 -6.15 -22.98 2.64
N PRO A 333 -5.81 -22.58 1.39
CA PRO A 333 -6.19 -23.33 0.21
C PRO A 333 -5.76 -24.79 0.26
N MET A 334 -6.54 -25.61 -0.42
CA MET A 334 -6.37 -27.06 -0.43
C MET A 334 -4.98 -27.50 -0.86
N GLU A 335 -4.37 -26.76 -1.79
CA GLU A 335 -3.02 -27.00 -2.30
C GLU A 335 -1.95 -26.88 -1.19
N ILE A 336 -2.05 -25.85 -0.36
CA ILE A 336 -1.13 -25.65 0.77
C ILE A 336 -1.35 -26.71 1.86
N GLN A 337 -2.60 -27.08 2.11
CA GLN A 337 -2.92 -28.16 3.04
C GLN A 337 -2.34 -29.50 2.55
N GLN A 338 -2.48 -29.82 1.26
CA GLN A 338 -1.92 -31.02 0.64
C GLN A 338 -0.40 -31.05 0.69
N ILE A 339 0.26 -29.92 0.44
CA ILE A 339 1.73 -29.83 0.57
C ILE A 339 2.16 -30.07 2.02
N SER A 340 1.46 -29.48 2.98
CA SER A 340 1.79 -29.65 4.41
C SER A 340 1.55 -31.08 4.91
N SER A 341 0.43 -31.72 4.55
CA SER A 341 0.15 -33.11 4.91
C SER A 341 1.07 -34.10 4.21
N GLY A 342 1.29 -33.93 2.90
CA GLY A 342 2.20 -34.78 2.15
C GLY A 342 3.65 -34.68 2.65
N PHE A 343 4.07 -33.49 3.08
CA PHE A 343 5.37 -33.32 3.73
C PHE A 343 5.46 -34.07 5.06
N ASN A 344 4.43 -33.98 5.91
CA ASN A 344 4.39 -34.72 7.17
C ASN A 344 4.40 -36.25 6.95
N GLU A 345 3.66 -36.76 5.96
CA GLU A 345 3.68 -38.16 5.58
C GLU A 345 5.08 -38.61 5.11
N MET A 346 5.76 -37.77 4.32
CA MET A 346 7.12 -38.05 3.88
C MET A 346 8.10 -38.12 5.05
N VAL A 347 8.00 -37.20 6.03
CA VAL A 347 8.84 -37.21 7.23
C VAL A 347 8.61 -38.46 8.05
N ALA A 348 7.35 -38.84 8.29
CA ALA A 348 7.01 -40.08 9.00
C ALA A 348 7.53 -41.34 8.30
N HIS A 349 7.46 -41.39 6.97
CA HIS A 349 8.06 -42.49 6.19
C HIS A 349 9.57 -42.54 6.32
N LEU A 350 10.26 -41.39 6.28
CA LEU A 350 11.71 -41.31 6.47
C LEU A 350 12.13 -41.83 7.85
N GLU A 351 11.40 -41.42 8.91
CA GLU A 351 11.63 -41.88 10.28
C GLU A 351 11.53 -43.41 10.37
N MET A 352 10.43 -43.98 9.80
CA MET A 352 10.22 -45.43 9.76
C MET A 352 11.34 -46.15 8.99
N LEU A 353 11.80 -45.63 7.86
CA LEU A 353 12.89 -46.21 7.08
C LEU A 353 14.21 -46.20 7.85
N ILE A 354 14.53 -45.10 8.52
CA ILE A 354 15.71 -44.96 9.37
C ILE A 354 15.67 -45.95 10.52
N ALA A 355 14.52 -46.13 11.19
CA ALA A 355 14.34 -47.11 12.24
C ALA A 355 14.56 -48.53 11.73
N LYS A 356 14.00 -48.88 10.55
CA LYS A 356 14.23 -50.20 9.91
C LYS A 356 15.69 -50.45 9.55
N VAL A 357 16.37 -49.43 8.98
CA VAL A 357 17.80 -49.56 8.66
C VAL A 357 18.63 -49.77 9.92
N LYS A 358 18.35 -49.00 10.97
CA LYS A 358 19.03 -49.12 12.28
C LYS A 358 18.85 -50.52 12.87
N GLN A 359 17.62 -51.05 12.83
CA GLN A 359 17.31 -52.41 13.32
C GLN A 359 18.05 -53.50 12.47
N ALA A 360 18.01 -53.36 11.13
CA ALA A 360 18.70 -54.29 10.25
C ALA A 360 20.23 -54.33 10.48
N VAL A 361 20.83 -53.16 10.73
CA VAL A 361 22.27 -53.07 11.06
C VAL A 361 22.57 -53.72 12.40
N LEU A 362 21.69 -53.55 13.42
CA LEU A 362 21.84 -54.23 14.71
C LEU A 362 21.70 -55.72 14.55
N ASP A 363 20.70 -56.22 13.81
CA ASP A 363 20.50 -57.65 13.57
C ASP A 363 21.68 -58.28 12.82
N GLN A 364 22.21 -57.59 11.81
CA GLN A 364 23.42 -58.01 11.12
C GLN A 364 24.61 -58.10 12.06
N LYS A 365 24.82 -57.07 12.89
CA LYS A 365 25.93 -57.05 13.85
C LYS A 365 25.83 -58.18 14.87
N ASN A 366 24.61 -58.46 15.37
CA ASN A 366 24.36 -59.57 16.27
C ASN A 366 24.60 -60.95 15.60
N ALA A 367 24.22 -61.10 14.32
CA ALA A 367 24.47 -62.28 13.54
C ALA A 367 25.98 -62.52 13.31
N GLU A 368 26.72 -61.43 13.01
CA GLU A 368 28.18 -61.50 12.88
C GLU A 368 28.88 -61.91 14.17
N LEU A 369 28.45 -61.36 15.32
CA LEU A 369 28.95 -61.72 16.63
C LEU A 369 28.68 -63.21 16.94
N SER A 370 27.46 -63.68 16.70
CA SER A 370 27.08 -65.08 16.91
C SER A 370 27.86 -66.05 16.01
N ALA A 371 28.14 -65.62 14.75
CA ALA A 371 28.95 -66.38 13.84
C ALA A 371 30.44 -66.49 14.31
N LEU A 372 30.98 -65.37 14.85
CA LEU A 372 32.32 -65.38 15.41
C LEU A 372 32.43 -66.24 16.65
N GLU A 373 31.46 -66.19 17.56
CA GLU A 373 31.39 -67.06 18.76
C GLU A 373 31.30 -68.54 18.39
N ALA A 374 30.57 -68.90 17.36
CA ALA A 374 30.43 -70.25 16.88
C ALA A 374 31.73 -70.85 16.26
N GLN A 375 32.73 -69.98 15.90
CA GLN A 375 34.01 -70.47 15.36
C GLN A 375 34.89 -71.07 16.46
N ILE A 376 34.61 -70.85 17.75
CA ILE A 376 35.32 -71.50 18.83
C ILE A 376 34.59 -72.81 19.12
N ASP A 377 35.18 -73.96 18.73
CA ASP A 377 34.63 -75.30 19.10
C ASP A 377 35.06 -75.65 20.53
N PRO A 378 34.14 -75.51 21.53
CA PRO A 378 34.49 -75.84 22.91
C PRO A 378 34.82 -77.31 23.11
N HIS A 379 34.21 -78.18 22.29
CA HIS A 379 34.43 -79.60 22.38
C HIS A 379 35.81 -79.96 21.98
N PHE A 380 36.39 -79.34 20.93
CA PHE A 380 37.77 -79.53 20.53
C PHE A 380 38.76 -79.17 21.65
N LEU A 381 38.49 -78.04 22.33
CA LEU A 381 39.29 -77.58 23.45
C LEU A 381 39.28 -78.57 24.61
N TYR A 382 38.11 -79.06 24.99
CA TYR A 382 37.98 -80.03 26.09
C TYR A 382 38.68 -81.36 25.75
N ASN A 383 38.45 -81.91 24.58
CA ASN A 383 39.05 -83.12 24.14
C ASN A 383 40.61 -83.04 24.08
N THR A 384 41.12 -81.90 23.72
CA THR A 384 42.55 -81.61 23.71
C THR A 384 43.11 -81.59 25.14
N LEU A 385 42.44 -80.92 26.05
CA LEU A 385 42.86 -80.86 27.46
C LEU A 385 42.73 -82.24 28.15
N ASP A 386 41.70 -83.01 27.86
CA ASP A 386 41.53 -84.37 28.39
C ASP A 386 42.65 -85.26 27.89
N THR A 387 43.08 -85.19 26.60
CA THR A 387 44.20 -85.88 26.05
C THR A 387 45.51 -85.57 26.75
N ILE A 388 45.76 -84.25 27.01
CA ILE A 388 46.96 -83.79 27.73
C ILE A 388 46.91 -84.32 29.20
N ASN A 389 45.76 -84.31 29.82
CA ASN A 389 45.55 -84.83 31.16
C ASN A 389 45.91 -86.33 31.29
N TRP A 390 45.40 -87.15 30.39
CA TRP A 390 45.70 -88.53 30.31
C TRP A 390 47.21 -88.78 30.10
N LYS A 391 47.84 -88.02 29.27
CA LYS A 391 49.30 -88.12 29.03
C LYS A 391 50.13 -87.71 30.26
N ALA A 392 49.66 -86.70 31.04
CA ALA A 392 50.26 -86.30 32.28
C ALA A 392 50.15 -87.41 33.33
N ILE A 393 48.99 -88.06 33.47
CA ILE A 393 48.76 -89.19 34.38
C ILE A 393 49.67 -90.40 33.98
N GLU A 394 49.73 -90.72 32.68
CA GLU A 394 50.52 -91.81 32.14
C GLU A 394 52.03 -91.68 32.46
N ASN A 395 52.49 -90.43 32.53
CA ASN A 395 53.91 -90.13 32.87
C ASN A 395 54.10 -89.77 34.37
N GLU A 396 53.15 -90.11 35.21
CA GLU A 396 53.18 -89.87 36.67
C GLU A 396 53.35 -88.40 37.04
N GLN A 397 52.98 -87.52 36.15
CA GLN A 397 53.05 -86.06 36.36
C GLN A 397 51.67 -85.52 36.95
N TYR A 398 51.38 -85.89 38.16
CA TYR A 398 50.11 -85.63 38.83
C TYR A 398 49.87 -84.11 39.06
N GLU A 399 50.92 -83.35 39.21
CA GLU A 399 50.80 -81.93 39.34
C GLU A 399 50.33 -81.31 38.02
N ILE A 400 50.90 -81.69 36.88
CA ILE A 400 50.46 -81.22 35.58
C ILE A 400 49.05 -81.70 35.28
N SER A 401 48.70 -82.95 35.60
CA SER A 401 47.35 -83.46 35.46
C SER A 401 46.31 -82.60 36.23
N GLY A 402 46.65 -82.25 37.47
CA GLY A 402 45.79 -81.37 38.30
C GLY A 402 45.56 -79.96 37.67
N MET A 403 46.63 -79.38 37.12
CA MET A 403 46.56 -78.09 36.43
C MET A 403 45.72 -78.15 35.15
N VAL A 404 45.91 -79.20 34.32
CA VAL A 404 45.10 -79.34 33.08
C VAL A 404 43.64 -79.63 33.43
N GLY A 405 43.37 -80.40 34.43
CA GLY A 405 41.98 -80.62 34.93
C GLY A 405 41.33 -79.30 35.42
N ALA A 406 42.06 -78.50 36.19
CA ALA A 406 41.57 -77.19 36.63
C ALA A 406 41.30 -76.26 35.44
N LEU A 407 42.19 -76.26 34.42
CA LEU A 407 41.98 -75.45 33.22
C LEU A 407 40.74 -75.92 32.40
N ALA A 408 40.51 -77.21 32.32
CA ALA A 408 39.33 -77.76 31.65
C ALA A 408 38.05 -77.37 32.37
N ASP A 409 38.03 -77.40 33.73
CA ASP A 409 36.89 -76.99 34.53
C ASP A 409 36.63 -75.51 34.42
N ILE A 410 37.67 -74.67 34.39
CA ILE A 410 37.56 -73.26 34.17
C ILE A 410 36.93 -72.93 32.80
N LEU A 411 37.45 -73.58 31.74
CA LEU A 411 36.88 -73.38 30.39
C LEU A 411 35.46 -73.87 30.28
N ARG A 412 35.13 -75.02 30.85
CA ARG A 412 33.78 -75.60 30.86
C ARG A 412 32.80 -74.66 31.54
N TYR A 413 33.16 -74.06 32.67
CA TYR A 413 32.36 -73.12 33.39
C TYR A 413 32.17 -71.81 32.58
N THR A 414 33.21 -71.28 31.99
CA THR A 414 33.20 -70.02 31.20
C THR A 414 32.32 -70.15 29.97
N VAL A 415 32.43 -71.24 29.20
CA VAL A 415 31.71 -71.42 27.94
C VAL A 415 30.27 -71.82 28.14
N LYS A 416 29.96 -72.60 29.18
CA LYS A 416 28.57 -73.07 29.48
C LYS A 416 27.70 -71.90 29.95
N ASN A 417 26.72 -71.46 29.14
CA ASN A 417 25.81 -70.38 29.42
C ASN A 417 26.55 -69.02 29.71
N ALA A 418 27.35 -68.60 28.78
CA ALA A 418 28.03 -67.30 28.88
C ALA A 418 27.03 -66.17 29.09
N GLY A 419 27.26 -65.27 30.07
CA GLY A 419 26.36 -64.17 30.45
C GLY A 419 25.19 -64.55 31.33
N GLY A 420 25.05 -65.81 31.81
CA GLY A 420 24.02 -66.25 32.74
C GLY A 420 24.33 -65.94 34.20
N THR A 421 23.45 -66.42 35.10
CA THR A 421 23.68 -66.39 36.54
C THR A 421 24.12 -67.72 37.06
N ALA A 422 24.95 -67.74 38.10
CA ALA A 422 25.40 -68.93 38.79
C ALA A 422 25.17 -68.80 40.29
N SER A 423 25.17 -69.92 41.00
CA SER A 423 25.16 -69.89 42.46
C SER A 423 26.53 -69.49 42.99
N ILE A 424 26.58 -68.95 44.20
CA ILE A 424 27.86 -68.61 44.84
C ILE A 424 28.72 -69.85 44.99
N SER A 425 28.13 -71.02 45.25
CA SER A 425 28.88 -72.27 45.33
C SER A 425 29.56 -72.66 43.98
N GLU A 426 28.89 -72.46 42.84
CA GLU A 426 29.48 -72.66 41.52
C GLU A 426 30.59 -71.64 41.22
N GLU A 427 30.39 -70.36 41.52
CA GLU A 427 31.37 -69.32 41.29
C GLU A 427 32.64 -69.53 42.16
N ILE A 428 32.46 -69.90 43.41
CA ILE A 428 33.53 -70.24 44.30
C ILE A 428 34.26 -71.52 43.88
N ALA A 429 33.52 -72.55 43.37
CA ALA A 429 34.17 -73.75 42.82
C ALA A 429 35.07 -73.38 41.64
N TRP A 430 34.59 -72.56 40.73
CA TRP A 430 35.39 -72.02 39.61
C TRP A 430 36.60 -71.23 40.12
N LEU A 431 36.40 -70.31 41.07
CA LEU A 431 37.43 -69.48 41.64
C LEU A 431 38.53 -70.33 42.31
N LYS A 432 38.17 -71.42 42.98
CA LYS A 432 39.15 -72.35 43.56
C LYS A 432 40.02 -73.01 42.51
N GLN A 433 39.46 -73.41 41.33
CA GLN A 433 40.22 -73.95 40.21
C GLN A 433 41.22 -72.91 39.66
N TYR A 434 40.74 -71.64 39.53
CA TYR A 434 41.58 -70.54 39.10
C TYR A 434 42.74 -70.27 40.06
N ILE A 435 42.45 -70.23 41.37
CA ILE A 435 43.48 -70.04 42.42
C ILE A 435 44.47 -71.22 42.40
N MET A 436 43.98 -72.43 42.19
CA MET A 436 44.86 -73.62 42.07
C MET A 436 45.88 -73.44 40.93
N LEU A 437 45.44 -73.02 39.74
CA LEU A 437 46.33 -72.71 38.64
C LEU A 437 47.35 -71.62 38.96
N GLN A 438 46.93 -70.61 39.60
CA GLN A 438 47.80 -69.51 40.04
C GLN A 438 48.80 -69.93 41.13
N SER A 439 48.35 -70.82 42.03
CA SER A 439 49.21 -71.33 43.09
C SER A 439 50.38 -72.16 42.52
N ALA A 440 50.24 -72.81 41.37
CA ALA A 440 51.35 -73.44 40.67
C ALA A 440 52.46 -72.46 40.25
N LYS A 441 52.06 -71.20 39.98
CA LYS A 441 53.00 -70.12 39.62
C LYS A 441 53.63 -69.44 40.87
N PHE A 442 52.82 -69.21 41.91
CA PHE A 442 53.27 -68.48 43.08
C PHE A 442 53.88 -69.40 44.15
N GLY A 443 53.65 -70.71 44.08
CA GLY A 443 54.16 -71.69 45.09
C GLY A 443 53.49 -71.41 46.49
N LYS A 444 54.29 -71.64 47.54
CA LYS A 444 53.80 -71.46 48.93
C LYS A 444 53.58 -70.01 49.37
N ARG A 445 53.80 -69.06 48.47
CA ARG A 445 53.66 -67.63 48.74
C ARG A 445 52.18 -67.15 48.70
N LEU A 446 51.29 -67.91 48.05
CA LEU A 446 49.88 -67.55 47.93
C LEU A 446 49.03 -68.21 49.01
N ASP A 447 48.52 -67.46 49.96
CA ASP A 447 47.60 -67.90 50.98
C ASP A 447 46.20 -67.31 50.68
N VAL A 448 45.24 -68.17 50.31
CA VAL A 448 43.90 -67.72 50.01
C VAL A 448 42.90 -68.33 50.98
N LYS A 449 42.17 -67.48 51.68
CA LYS A 449 41.11 -67.88 52.62
C LYS A 449 39.75 -67.46 52.09
N ILE A 450 38.87 -68.46 51.90
CA ILE A 450 37.51 -68.21 51.45
C ILE A 450 36.55 -68.62 52.56
N HIS A 451 35.84 -67.66 53.10
CA HIS A 451 34.81 -67.91 54.10
C HIS A 451 33.42 -67.77 53.43
N MET A 452 32.74 -68.88 53.21
CA MET A 452 31.42 -69.00 52.58
C MET A 452 30.47 -69.70 53.55
N PRO A 453 29.62 -68.98 54.29
CA PRO A 453 28.58 -69.58 55.14
C PRO A 453 27.55 -70.37 54.32
N GLU A 454 26.85 -71.31 54.94
CA GLU A 454 25.87 -72.17 54.26
C GLU A 454 24.71 -71.36 53.65
N ASP A 455 24.26 -70.33 54.28
CA ASP A 455 23.13 -69.48 53.88
C ASP A 455 23.41 -68.65 52.60
N VAL A 456 24.68 -68.55 52.14
CA VAL A 456 25.04 -67.82 50.91
C VAL A 456 25.24 -68.72 49.71
N LYS A 457 25.40 -70.00 49.85
CA LYS A 457 25.78 -70.95 48.81
C LYS A 457 24.83 -70.92 47.60
N GLU A 458 23.53 -70.85 47.84
CA GLU A 458 22.51 -70.87 46.80
C GLU A 458 22.14 -69.46 46.26
N CYS A 459 22.75 -68.40 46.82
CA CYS A 459 22.55 -67.06 46.29
C CYS A 459 23.07 -67.00 44.85
N ARG A 460 22.32 -66.34 43.95
CA ARG A 460 22.67 -66.22 42.54
C ARG A 460 23.33 -64.90 42.27
N ILE A 461 24.44 -64.96 41.52
CA ILE A 461 25.15 -63.78 41.00
C ILE A 461 25.40 -63.93 39.50
N HIS A 462 25.80 -62.86 38.85
CA HIS A 462 26.29 -62.98 37.47
C HIS A 462 27.56 -63.84 37.44
N LYS A 463 27.65 -64.71 36.44
CA LYS A 463 28.81 -65.54 36.24
C LYS A 463 30.05 -64.67 36.08
N LEU A 464 31.18 -65.16 36.60
CA LEU A 464 32.50 -64.50 36.52
C LEU A 464 32.53 -63.11 37.18
N LEU A 465 31.57 -62.81 38.07
CA LEU A 465 31.54 -61.53 38.76
C LEU A 465 32.74 -61.33 39.67
N LEU A 466 33.20 -62.42 40.34
CA LEU A 466 34.34 -62.36 41.25
C LEU A 466 35.70 -62.38 40.54
N GLN A 467 35.74 -62.89 39.34
CA GLN A 467 36.96 -63.09 38.53
C GLN A 467 37.76 -61.79 38.40
N PRO A 468 37.22 -60.66 37.95
CA PRO A 468 38.03 -59.45 37.70
C PRO A 468 38.73 -58.93 38.97
N PHE A 469 38.05 -59.08 40.12
CA PHE A 469 38.61 -58.64 41.38
C PHE A 469 39.80 -59.50 41.83
N VAL A 470 39.61 -60.84 41.77
CA VAL A 470 40.66 -61.76 42.14
C VAL A 470 41.81 -61.75 41.14
N GLU A 471 41.52 -61.62 39.84
CA GLU A 471 42.50 -61.47 38.78
C GLU A 471 43.34 -60.20 38.95
N ASN A 472 42.69 -59.07 39.26
CA ASN A 472 43.39 -57.80 39.55
C ASN A 472 44.28 -57.92 40.78
N THR A 473 43.80 -58.56 41.83
CA THR A 473 44.64 -58.80 43.02
C THR A 473 45.89 -59.61 42.67
N ILE A 474 45.73 -60.76 41.97
CA ILE A 474 46.85 -61.63 41.62
C ILE A 474 47.80 -60.93 40.66
N LYS A 475 47.31 -60.17 39.68
CA LYS A 475 48.12 -59.52 38.64
C LYS A 475 48.82 -58.24 39.12
N TYR A 476 48.15 -57.46 39.95
CA TYR A 476 48.65 -56.11 40.28
C TYR A 476 49.04 -55.96 41.73
N ALA A 477 48.25 -56.50 42.68
CA ALA A 477 48.54 -56.35 44.09
C ALA A 477 49.72 -57.21 44.56
N PHE A 478 49.97 -58.37 43.92
CA PHE A 478 50.96 -59.35 44.31
C PHE A 478 52.24 -59.35 43.41
N ALA A 479 52.40 -58.38 42.53
CA ALA A 479 53.45 -58.36 41.52
C ALA A 479 54.86 -58.50 42.14
N ASP A 480 55.13 -57.82 43.27
CA ASP A 480 56.46 -57.71 43.89
C ASP A 480 56.47 -58.13 45.37
N GLN A 481 55.49 -58.96 45.81
CA GLN A 481 55.38 -59.39 47.23
C GLN A 481 55.88 -60.79 47.49
N GLU A 482 56.57 -60.98 48.65
CA GLU A 482 57.01 -62.28 49.09
C GLU A 482 55.91 -63.14 49.73
N GLU A 483 54.93 -62.49 50.39
CA GLU A 483 53.75 -63.14 50.99
C GLU A 483 52.49 -62.55 50.44
N CYS A 484 51.67 -63.33 49.72
CA CYS A 484 50.48 -62.92 49.04
C CYS A 484 49.25 -63.50 49.79
N ALA A 485 48.53 -62.67 50.52
CA ALA A 485 47.34 -63.08 51.28
C ALA A 485 46.07 -62.50 50.64
N LEU A 486 45.11 -63.36 50.27
CA LEU A 486 43.79 -62.96 49.76
C LEU A 486 42.70 -63.54 50.68
N ASN A 487 41.84 -62.71 51.16
CA ASN A 487 40.75 -63.11 52.05
C ASN A 487 39.37 -62.71 51.42
N ILE A 488 38.57 -63.71 51.12
CA ILE A 488 37.23 -63.52 50.55
C ILE A 488 36.22 -63.93 51.62
N ARG A 489 35.38 -62.97 52.05
CA ARG A 489 34.32 -63.20 53.03
C ARG A 489 32.96 -62.85 52.44
N MET A 490 32.00 -63.69 52.71
CA MET A 490 30.66 -63.51 52.24
C MET A 490 29.68 -63.50 53.42
N LYS A 491 28.65 -62.65 53.34
CA LYS A 491 27.61 -62.56 54.34
C LYS A 491 26.29 -62.19 53.68
N LYS A 492 25.24 -62.87 54.02
CA LYS A 492 23.87 -62.46 53.68
C LYS A 492 23.29 -61.58 54.78
N SER A 493 22.70 -60.48 54.41
CA SER A 493 22.02 -59.55 55.30
C SER A 493 20.68 -59.17 54.69
N GLY A 494 19.60 -59.86 55.10
CA GLY A 494 18.28 -59.73 54.49
C GLY A 494 18.29 -60.19 53.01
N GLU A 495 17.94 -59.32 52.07
CA GLU A 495 17.97 -59.57 50.64
C GLU A 495 19.31 -59.22 49.94
N GLN A 496 20.23 -58.67 50.70
CA GLN A 496 21.55 -58.25 50.17
C GLN A 496 22.65 -59.26 50.47
N LEU A 497 23.48 -59.53 49.46
CA LEU A 497 24.67 -60.34 49.57
C LEU A 497 25.89 -59.37 49.63
N HIS A 498 26.65 -59.46 50.71
CA HIS A 498 27.87 -58.71 50.90
C HIS A 498 29.06 -59.65 50.63
N ILE A 499 29.92 -59.27 49.70
CA ILE A 499 31.14 -59.99 49.39
C ILE A 499 32.30 -59.00 49.65
N LEU A 500 33.19 -59.38 50.54
CA LEU A 500 34.38 -58.62 50.87
C LEU A 500 35.59 -59.39 50.34
N ILE A 501 36.31 -58.78 49.45
CA ILE A 501 37.58 -59.26 48.89
C ILE A 501 38.69 -58.36 49.41
N GLN A 502 39.64 -58.88 50.17
CA GLN A 502 40.70 -58.16 50.82
C GLN A 502 42.03 -58.84 50.54
N ASP A 503 42.95 -58.07 50.03
CA ASP A 503 44.37 -58.49 49.81
C ASP A 503 45.30 -57.70 50.75
N ASN A 504 46.54 -58.18 50.81
CA ASN A 504 47.65 -57.49 51.51
C ASN A 504 48.60 -56.78 50.55
N GLY A 505 48.15 -56.50 49.35
CA GLY A 505 48.95 -55.89 48.28
C GLY A 505 49.29 -54.44 48.55
N GLN A 506 49.96 -53.80 47.58
CA GLN A 506 50.44 -52.42 47.68
C GLN A 506 49.32 -51.35 47.70
N GLY A 507 48.06 -51.80 47.51
CA GLY A 507 46.92 -50.88 47.46
C GLY A 507 46.83 -50.07 46.16
N MET A 508 45.81 -49.22 46.08
CA MET A 508 45.62 -48.29 44.95
C MET A 508 45.78 -46.83 45.41
N ASP A 509 46.27 -46.01 44.54
CA ASP A 509 46.34 -44.58 44.75
C ASP A 509 44.92 -44.00 44.96
N PRO A 510 44.69 -43.24 46.03
CA PRO A 510 43.38 -42.62 46.30
C PRO A 510 42.80 -41.81 45.15
N ASP A 511 43.65 -41.14 44.36
CA ASP A 511 43.22 -40.34 43.21
C ASP A 511 42.76 -41.23 42.04
N MET A 512 43.31 -42.42 41.88
CA MET A 512 42.84 -43.40 40.91
C MET A 512 41.49 -44.02 41.32
N VAL A 513 41.26 -44.24 42.61
CA VAL A 513 39.99 -44.78 43.09
C VAL A 513 38.82 -43.81 42.85
N ALA A 514 39.08 -42.50 42.98
CA ALA A 514 38.09 -41.47 42.75
C ALA A 514 37.70 -41.34 41.25
N THR A 515 38.55 -41.81 40.32
CA THR A 515 38.35 -41.67 38.86
C THR A 515 37.64 -42.88 38.25
N VAL A 516 37.54 -44.00 38.97
CA VAL A 516 36.84 -45.20 38.52
C VAL A 516 35.34 -44.99 38.64
N SER A 517 34.70 -44.48 37.56
CA SER A 517 33.24 -44.44 37.45
C SER A 517 32.75 -45.85 37.21
N TYR A 518 31.92 -46.37 38.11
CA TYR A 518 31.16 -47.60 37.90
C TYR A 518 30.02 -47.33 36.93
N THR A 519 30.14 -47.71 35.66
CA THR A 519 29.03 -47.80 34.69
C THR A 519 28.36 -49.13 34.78
#